data_ec8c0f7ebb774a09eb0c328d8be3f447
#
_entry.id   ec8c0f7ebb774a09eb0c328d8be3f447
#
_cell.length_a   1.000
_cell.length_b   1.000
_cell.length_c   1.000
_cell.angle_alpha   90.00
_cell.angle_beta   90.00
_cell.angle_gamma   90.00
#
_symmetry.space_group_name_H-M   'P 1'
#
loop_
_entity.id
_entity.type
_entity.pdbx_description
1 polymer ?
#
loop_
_entity_poly.entity_id
_entity_poly.type
_entity_poly.pdbx_seq_one_letter_code
_entity_poly.pdbx_strand_id
1 'polypeptide(L)'
;QPRSRGLGDVYKRQALISLSDLLTDWELILKRVRKCADADMVIALYNPKSKKRVDHLKEALDIIREYRDAQTPIAMVKNALRDGMDYRISTLDDVDYDFCEMNTTVIIGNSQSYIKNGKFITPRGYKL
;
A
#
# COMPACT_ATOMS: atom_id res chain seq x y z
N GLN A 1 5.59 8.60 26.94
CA GLN A 1 5.07 7.23 26.95
C GLN A 1 5.85 6.37 25.96
N PRO A 2 6.78 5.53 26.43
CA PRO A 2 7.55 4.73 25.49
C PRO A 2 6.71 3.86 24.55
N ARG A 3 5.65 3.25 25.08
CA ARG A 3 4.77 2.41 24.28
C ARG A 3 4.00 3.24 23.26
N SER A 4 3.43 4.35 23.69
CA SER A 4 2.70 5.25 22.81
C SER A 4 3.60 5.79 21.72
N ARG A 5 4.84 6.12 22.09
CA ARG A 5 5.81 6.63 21.14
C ARG A 5 6.12 5.61 20.06
N GLY A 6 6.34 4.36 20.45
CA GLY A 6 6.61 3.29 19.48
C GLY A 6 5.46 3.08 18.52
N LEU A 7 4.23 3.03 19.03
CA LEU A 7 3.05 2.92 18.20
C LEU A 7 2.86 4.13 17.29
N GLY A 8 3.11 5.34 17.83
CA GLY A 8 3.03 6.56 17.04
C GLY A 8 4.01 6.58 15.89
N ASP A 9 5.23 6.11 16.12
CA ASP A 9 6.24 6.05 15.08
C ASP A 9 5.83 5.07 13.98
N VAL A 10 5.26 3.91 14.33
CA VAL A 10 4.78 2.95 13.35
C VAL A 10 3.68 3.57 12.50
N TYR A 11 2.69 4.19 13.12
CA TYR A 11 1.57 4.79 12.39
C TYR A 11 2.00 6.00 11.55
N LYS A 12 2.96 6.79 12.02
CA LYS A 12 3.45 7.96 11.28
C LYS A 12 4.18 7.58 9.99
N ARG A 13 4.62 6.34 9.87
CA ARG A 13 5.31 5.86 8.67
C ARG A 13 4.38 5.17 7.69
N GLN A 14 3.12 5.08 8.02
CA GLN A 14 2.11 4.44 7.20
C GLN A 14 1.04 5.43 6.81
N ALA A 15 0.58 5.31 5.59
CA ALA A 15 -0.52 6.13 5.07
C ALA A 15 -1.64 5.21 4.61
N LEU A 16 -2.87 5.55 4.99
CA LEU A 16 -4.06 4.86 4.52
C LEU A 16 -4.76 5.77 3.52
N ILE A 17 -4.93 5.32 2.30
CA ILE A 17 -5.54 6.14 1.25
C ILE A 17 -6.65 5.34 0.58
N SER A 18 -7.84 5.92 0.55
CA SER A 18 -8.95 5.36 -0.21
C SER A 18 -8.80 5.75 -1.68
N LEU A 19 -8.94 4.79 -2.58
CA LEU A 19 -8.95 5.06 -4.01
C LEU A 19 -10.38 5.30 -4.53
N SER A 20 -11.36 5.45 -3.63
CA SER A 20 -12.72 5.80 -4.01
C SER A 20 -12.82 7.28 -4.34
N ASP A 21 -13.27 7.60 -5.55
CA ASP A 21 -13.47 8.97 -5.99
C ASP A 21 -14.91 9.44 -5.89
N LEU A 22 -15.74 8.73 -5.14
CA LEU A 22 -17.16 9.07 -4.99
C LEU A 22 -17.36 10.39 -4.26
N LEU A 23 -16.57 10.64 -3.22
CA LEU A 23 -16.67 11.84 -2.39
C LEU A 23 -15.42 12.71 -2.42
N THR A 24 -14.37 12.25 -3.06
CA THR A 24 -13.08 12.94 -3.11
C THR A 24 -12.61 12.99 -4.55
N ASP A 25 -12.19 14.17 -5.00
CA ASP A 25 -11.68 14.34 -6.34
C ASP A 25 -10.48 13.44 -6.60
N TRP A 26 -10.45 12.77 -7.75
CA TRP A 26 -9.40 11.84 -8.12
C TRP A 26 -8.01 12.50 -8.14
N GLU A 27 -7.94 13.73 -8.62
CA GLU A 27 -6.66 14.46 -8.63
C GLU A 27 -6.10 14.69 -7.24
N LEU A 28 -6.99 14.91 -6.26
CA LEU A 28 -6.55 15.04 -4.86
C LEU A 28 -6.05 13.71 -4.31
N ILE A 29 -6.70 12.62 -4.66
CA ILE A 29 -6.27 11.27 -4.27
C ILE A 29 -4.87 11.01 -4.83
N LEU A 30 -4.64 11.29 -6.10
CA LEU A 30 -3.34 11.09 -6.72
C LEU A 30 -2.27 11.99 -6.10
N LYS A 31 -2.62 13.20 -5.72
CA LYS A 31 -1.70 14.09 -5.02
C LYS A 31 -1.28 13.51 -3.68
N ARG A 32 -2.22 12.91 -2.94
CA ARG A 32 -1.92 12.25 -1.66
C ARG A 32 -0.99 11.05 -1.86
N VAL A 33 -1.25 10.25 -2.88
CA VAL A 33 -0.40 9.11 -3.24
C VAL A 33 1.03 9.59 -3.53
N ARG A 34 1.16 10.64 -4.33
CA ARG A 34 2.47 11.19 -4.70
C ARG A 34 3.23 11.70 -3.49
N LYS A 35 2.57 12.46 -2.62
CA LYS A 35 3.22 13.01 -1.42
C LYS A 35 3.69 11.91 -0.48
N CYS A 36 2.88 10.88 -0.29
CA CYS A 36 3.24 9.76 0.59
C CYS A 36 4.36 8.92 -0.02
N ALA A 37 4.37 8.73 -1.33
CA ALA A 37 5.43 8.00 -2.01
C ALA A 37 6.76 8.77 -1.91
N ASP A 38 6.71 10.08 -2.12
CA ASP A 38 7.89 10.95 -2.01
C ASP A 38 8.44 10.97 -0.60
N ALA A 39 7.58 10.86 0.40
CA ALA A 39 7.99 10.85 1.82
C ALA A 39 8.44 9.47 2.30
N ASP A 40 8.54 8.49 1.41
CA ASP A 40 8.98 7.13 1.73
C ASP A 40 8.11 6.43 2.77
N MET A 41 6.82 6.69 2.76
CA MET A 41 5.87 6.04 3.66
C MET A 41 5.42 4.69 3.12
N VAL A 42 5.14 3.74 4.00
CA VAL A 42 4.39 2.54 3.63
C VAL A 42 2.97 3.00 3.32
N ILE A 43 2.42 2.58 2.19
CA ILE A 43 1.13 3.04 1.73
C ILE A 43 0.15 1.87 1.68
N ALA A 44 -0.99 2.02 2.31
CA ALA A 44 -2.09 1.06 2.22
C ALA A 44 -3.23 1.71 1.44
N LEU A 45 -3.55 1.10 0.28
CA LEU A 45 -4.62 1.58 -0.59
C LEU A 45 -5.83 0.66 -0.41
N TYR A 46 -6.99 1.24 -0.13
CA TYR A 46 -8.22 0.48 -0.05
C TYR A 46 -9.25 1.02 -1.04
N ASN A 47 -10.30 0.26 -1.29
CA ASN A 47 -11.26 0.50 -2.37
C ASN A 47 -10.56 0.63 -3.74
N PRO A 48 -9.66 -0.31 -4.08
CA PRO A 48 -8.80 -0.11 -5.26
C PRO A 48 -9.50 -0.35 -6.58
N LYS A 49 -10.68 -0.95 -6.55
CA LYS A 49 -11.38 -1.36 -7.76
C LYS A 49 -12.87 -1.33 -7.54
N SER A 50 -13.62 -0.96 -8.57
CA SER A 50 -15.07 -1.12 -8.61
C SER A 50 -15.46 -1.54 -10.03
N LYS A 51 -16.74 -1.80 -10.27
CA LYS A 51 -17.20 -2.17 -11.62
C LYS A 51 -16.88 -1.11 -12.66
N LYS A 52 -16.82 0.17 -12.24
CA LYS A 52 -16.55 1.29 -13.14
C LYS A 52 -15.13 1.83 -13.05
N ARG A 53 -14.34 1.40 -12.06
CA ARG A 53 -13.02 1.98 -11.78
C ARG A 53 -11.98 0.88 -11.76
N VAL A 54 -11.65 0.38 -12.93
CA VAL A 54 -10.70 -0.74 -13.06
C VAL A 54 -9.25 -0.27 -13.15
N ASP A 55 -9.03 1.00 -13.51
CA ASP A 55 -7.68 1.53 -13.75
C ASP A 55 -7.12 2.37 -12.59
N HIS A 56 -7.90 2.58 -11.54
CA HIS A 56 -7.48 3.45 -10.44
C HIS A 56 -6.24 2.92 -9.73
N LEU A 57 -6.20 1.62 -9.46
CA LEU A 57 -5.03 1.01 -8.82
C LEU A 57 -3.79 1.17 -9.69
N LYS A 58 -3.93 0.92 -11.00
CA LYS A 58 -2.80 1.03 -11.90
C LYS A 58 -2.25 2.46 -11.93
N GLU A 59 -3.11 3.44 -12.01
CA GLU A 59 -2.69 4.85 -12.00
C GLU A 59 -1.96 5.21 -10.70
N ALA A 60 -2.49 4.77 -9.56
CA ALA A 60 -1.85 5.02 -8.27
C ALA A 60 -0.49 4.35 -8.18
N LEU A 61 -0.39 3.09 -8.62
CA LEU A 61 0.88 2.37 -8.59
C LEU A 61 1.89 2.95 -9.57
N ASP A 62 1.45 3.47 -10.72
CA ASP A 62 2.36 4.12 -11.66
C ASP A 62 3.01 5.37 -11.04
N ILE A 63 2.27 6.11 -10.23
CA ILE A 63 2.84 7.24 -9.49
C ILE A 63 3.87 6.74 -8.47
N ILE A 64 3.54 5.70 -7.73
CA ILE A 64 4.45 5.14 -6.72
C ILE A 64 5.73 4.63 -7.37
N ARG A 65 5.64 4.07 -8.57
CA ARG A 65 6.81 3.60 -9.31
C ARG A 65 7.80 4.70 -9.66
N GLU A 66 7.36 5.94 -9.71
CA GLU A 66 8.28 7.07 -9.95
C GLU A 66 9.22 7.29 -8.76
N TYR A 67 8.86 6.81 -7.57
CA TYR A 67 9.60 7.06 -6.33
C TYR A 67 10.21 5.81 -5.72
N ARG A 68 9.87 4.63 -6.22
CA ARG A 68 10.24 3.36 -5.59
C ARG A 68 10.82 2.38 -6.60
N ASP A 69 11.71 1.53 -6.07
CA ASP A 69 12.36 0.48 -6.82
C ASP A 69 11.33 -0.55 -7.31
N ALA A 70 11.61 -1.16 -8.46
CA ALA A 70 10.76 -2.22 -9.03
C ALA A 70 10.62 -3.42 -8.10
N GLN A 71 11.61 -3.65 -7.23
CA GLN A 71 11.59 -4.76 -6.28
C GLN A 71 10.90 -4.44 -4.97
N THR A 72 10.33 -3.24 -4.83
CA THR A 72 9.58 -2.88 -3.63
C THR A 72 8.44 -3.87 -3.40
N PRO A 73 8.31 -4.44 -2.19
CA PRO A 73 7.26 -5.43 -1.92
C PRO A 73 5.87 -4.84 -1.95
N ILE A 74 4.94 -5.65 -2.45
CA ILE A 74 3.50 -5.35 -2.40
C ILE A 74 2.80 -6.54 -1.77
N ALA A 75 1.84 -6.27 -0.89
CA ALA A 75 0.92 -7.27 -0.37
C ALA A 75 -0.50 -6.87 -0.73
N MET A 76 -1.27 -7.81 -1.27
CA MET A 76 -2.69 -7.64 -1.51
C MET A 76 -3.44 -8.58 -0.58
N VAL A 77 -4.37 -8.05 0.21
CA VAL A 77 -5.10 -8.81 1.20
C VAL A 77 -6.60 -8.66 0.95
N LYS A 78 -7.26 -9.77 0.68
CA LYS A 78 -8.73 -9.82 0.51
C LYS A 78 -9.39 -10.23 1.81
N ASN A 79 -10.53 -9.63 2.10
CA ASN A 79 -11.33 -10.01 3.27
C ASN A 79 -10.54 -9.96 4.57
N ALA A 80 -9.70 -8.94 4.72
CA ALA A 80 -8.91 -8.78 5.93
C ALA A 80 -9.82 -8.84 7.16
N LEU A 81 -9.40 -9.57 8.18
CA LEU A 81 -10.10 -9.74 9.45
C LEU A 81 -11.40 -10.57 9.34
N ARG A 82 -11.58 -11.33 8.27
CA ARG A 82 -12.73 -12.21 8.07
C ARG A 82 -12.29 -13.63 7.75
N ASP A 83 -13.20 -14.57 7.93
CA ASP A 83 -12.98 -15.94 7.46
C ASP A 83 -12.80 -15.92 5.95
N GLY A 84 -11.93 -16.75 5.46
CA GLY A 84 -11.64 -16.79 4.04
C GLY A 84 -10.68 -15.71 3.56
N MET A 85 -9.93 -15.11 4.49
CA MET A 85 -8.88 -14.16 4.13
C MET A 85 -7.87 -14.80 3.19
N ASP A 86 -7.56 -14.11 2.10
CA ASP A 86 -6.57 -14.55 1.12
C ASP A 86 -5.61 -13.40 0.84
N TYR A 87 -4.39 -13.72 0.45
CA TYR A 87 -3.39 -12.69 0.19
C TYR A 87 -2.40 -13.12 -0.90
N ARG A 88 -1.76 -12.10 -1.48
CA ARG A 88 -0.65 -12.28 -2.42
C ARG A 88 0.47 -11.33 -2.04
N ILE A 89 1.70 -11.81 -2.08
CA ILE A 89 2.89 -10.99 -1.90
C ILE A 89 3.67 -11.02 -3.20
N SER A 90 4.00 -9.84 -3.71
CA SER A 90 4.73 -9.69 -4.96
C SER A 90 5.57 -8.42 -4.89
N THR A 91 5.96 -7.88 -6.05
CA THR A 91 6.74 -6.65 -6.14
C THR A 91 6.09 -5.67 -7.10
N LEU A 92 6.58 -4.43 -7.13
CA LEU A 92 6.01 -3.39 -8.01
C LEU A 92 6.10 -3.74 -9.48
N ASP A 93 7.09 -4.54 -9.90
CA ASP A 93 7.22 -4.94 -11.30
C ASP A 93 6.46 -6.23 -11.63
N ASP A 94 5.76 -6.81 -10.66
CA ASP A 94 5.03 -8.07 -10.85
C ASP A 94 3.70 -8.04 -10.10
N VAL A 95 2.89 -7.04 -10.39
CA VAL A 95 1.61 -6.83 -9.69
C VAL A 95 0.53 -7.73 -10.28
N ASP A 96 -0.13 -8.51 -9.43
CA ASP A 96 -1.25 -9.35 -9.85
C ASP A 96 -2.55 -8.55 -9.78
N TYR A 97 -2.82 -7.78 -10.83
CA TYR A 97 -4.03 -6.96 -10.90
C TYR A 97 -5.31 -7.82 -10.92
N ASP A 98 -5.24 -9.04 -11.42
CA ASP A 98 -6.41 -9.91 -11.49
C ASP A 98 -6.84 -10.40 -10.11
N PHE A 99 -5.91 -10.51 -9.18
CA PHE A 99 -6.23 -10.87 -7.81
C PHE A 99 -7.03 -9.77 -7.10
N CYS A 100 -6.84 -8.51 -7.50
CA CYS A 100 -7.41 -7.35 -6.82
C CYS A 100 -8.92 -7.25 -7.06
N GLU A 101 -9.67 -7.08 -5.98
CA GLU A 101 -11.12 -6.89 -6.00
C GLU A 101 -11.49 -5.69 -5.12
N MET A 102 -12.79 -5.39 -5.03
CA MET A 102 -13.28 -4.24 -4.27
C MET A 102 -12.89 -4.31 -2.79
N ASN A 103 -12.84 -5.51 -2.24
CA ASN A 103 -12.53 -5.74 -0.83
C ASN A 103 -11.05 -6.01 -0.56
N THR A 104 -10.18 -5.68 -1.51
CA THR A 104 -8.75 -5.87 -1.39
C THR A 104 -8.10 -4.62 -0.80
N THR A 105 -7.18 -4.83 0.15
CA THR A 105 -6.28 -3.77 0.61
C THR A 105 -4.91 -4.03 -0.01
N VAL A 106 -4.33 -3.00 -0.62
CA VAL A 106 -3.04 -3.10 -1.30
C VAL A 106 -2.01 -2.35 -0.47
N ILE A 107 -1.03 -3.06 0.05
CA ILE A 107 0.01 -2.48 0.90
C ILE A 107 1.31 -2.43 0.13
N ILE A 108 1.87 -1.24 -0.04
CA ILE A 108 3.12 -1.03 -0.76
C ILE A 108 4.21 -0.66 0.24
N GLY A 109 5.29 -1.42 0.24
CA GLY A 109 6.42 -1.16 1.11
C GLY A 109 7.15 0.13 0.77
N ASN A 110 8.01 0.57 1.69
CA ASN A 110 8.89 1.72 1.46
C ASN A 110 10.30 1.25 1.09
N SER A 111 11.27 2.17 1.08
CA SER A 111 12.64 1.84 0.70
C SER A 111 13.31 0.81 1.60
N GLN A 112 12.80 0.63 2.83
CA GLN A 112 13.36 -0.31 3.80
C GLN A 112 12.67 -1.67 3.78
N SER A 113 11.56 -1.79 3.06
CA SER A 113 10.77 -3.02 3.05
C SER A 113 11.44 -4.10 2.22
N TYR A 114 11.26 -5.35 2.64
CA TYR A 114 11.80 -6.49 1.91
C TYR A 114 10.93 -7.72 2.14
N ILE A 115 11.14 -8.75 1.32
CA ILE A 115 10.46 -10.04 1.44
C ILE A 115 11.48 -11.05 1.94
N LYS A 116 11.14 -11.75 3.02
CA LYS A 116 11.98 -12.81 3.56
C LYS A 116 11.11 -13.98 3.95
N ASN A 117 11.43 -15.18 3.44
CA ASN A 117 10.68 -16.39 3.70
C ASN A 117 9.19 -16.24 3.37
N GLY A 118 8.88 -15.56 2.27
CA GLY A 118 7.50 -15.31 1.86
C GLY A 118 6.75 -14.31 2.71
N LYS A 119 7.45 -13.57 3.57
CA LYS A 119 6.83 -12.57 4.44
C LYS A 119 7.28 -11.17 4.06
N PHE A 120 6.33 -10.26 4.09
CA PHE A 120 6.55 -8.84 3.85
C PHE A 120 7.01 -8.20 5.16
N ILE A 121 8.18 -7.60 5.16
CA ILE A 121 8.78 -7.02 6.36
C ILE A 121 9.16 -5.57 6.09
N THR A 122 8.75 -4.68 6.99
CA THR A 122 9.20 -3.30 6.99
C THR A 122 9.85 -3.00 8.33
N PRO A 123 11.17 -2.79 8.37
CA PRO A 123 11.84 -2.42 9.61
C PRO A 123 11.32 -1.09 10.13
N ARG A 124 11.36 -0.91 11.44
CA ARG A 124 10.92 0.33 12.07
C ARG A 124 11.91 1.49 11.90
N GLY A 125 13.07 1.21 11.30
CA GLY A 125 14.08 2.22 11.11
C GLY A 125 14.95 2.49 12.34
N TYR A 126 14.84 1.65 13.37
CA TYR A 126 15.72 1.75 14.53
C TYR A 126 17.08 1.14 14.20
N LYS A 127 18.12 1.79 14.67
CA LYS A 127 19.44 1.18 14.66
C LYS A 127 19.58 0.31 15.89
N LEU A 128 19.93 -0.91 15.68
CA LEU A 128 20.17 -1.85 16.77
C LEU A 128 21.64 -1.91 17.13
#